data_250a441709205b1cdaad0f3611d74520
#
_entry.id   250a441709205b1cdaad0f3611d74520
#
_cell.length_a   1.000
_cell.length_b   1.000
_cell.length_c   1.000
_cell.angle_alpha   90.00
_cell.angle_beta   90.00
_cell.angle_gamma   90.00
#
_symmetry.space_group_name_H-M   'P 1'
#
loop_
_entity.id
_entity.type
_entity.pdbx_description
1 polymer ?
#
loop_
_entity_poly.entity_id
_entity_poly.type
_entity_poly.pdbx_seq_one_letter_code
_entity_poly.pdbx_strand_id
1 'polypeptide(L)'
;MGGFSKSRLERVRDVLDGYVKRGEVPGAIALLSRGGETHVEKAGDVWPDTIFRISSMTKPVTAVAAMILVEDCVLRLEDPVDEYLPELSSRQVLTRLDAPLGDTVPAQRPITVRDLMTFTCGLGFGQGMWGPPGSVPIMDALTALAQGMPAPAKPPAPDEWMRQIGELPLVYQPGERWLYNTGSDLLGVLISRASGQHFEDFLRERVLTPLGMADTGFSVPAESVGRLTPQLVTDFATGQTVVYDPQEGQWAAPPAFPSGAGGLVSTIGDYAAFAAMLLGGGTYRGVRILSRLAVSLLTSDQLTAGQKAVSGLASGDFDDMGWGFGVSVVTRRTSLYHSAGTYGWNGGLGTTWYNDPAEDLVMILLSQRAQTTHLPPPIYRDFWTTAYQAIDD
;
A
#
# COMPACT_ATOMS: atom_id res chain seq x y z
N MET A 1 -10.56 26.11 12.35
CA MET A 1 -11.41 25.05 11.78
C MET A 1 -12.05 24.33 12.94
N GLY A 2 -13.32 23.96 12.87
CA GLY A 2 -14.01 23.17 13.87
C GLY A 2 -13.39 21.79 14.02
N GLY A 3 -13.51 21.17 15.19
CA GLY A 3 -13.08 19.80 15.47
C GLY A 3 -14.15 18.78 15.05
N PHE A 4 -14.41 17.85 15.95
CA PHE A 4 -15.46 16.84 15.78
C PHE A 4 -16.64 17.07 16.72
N SER A 5 -17.83 16.76 16.25
CA SER A 5 -19.01 16.65 17.11
C SER A 5 -18.93 15.38 17.97
N LYS A 6 -18.88 15.52 19.29
CA LYS A 6 -18.79 14.39 20.21
C LYS A 6 -19.90 13.35 20.03
N SER A 7 -21.15 13.82 19.86
CA SER A 7 -22.28 12.93 19.64
C SER A 7 -22.27 12.19 18.31
N ARG A 8 -21.60 12.75 17.30
CA ARG A 8 -21.45 12.10 15.98
C ARG A 8 -20.27 11.12 15.95
N LEU A 9 -19.23 11.35 16.76
CA LEU A 9 -18.13 10.40 16.95
C LEU A 9 -18.60 9.06 17.54
N GLU A 10 -19.64 9.07 18.41
CA GLU A 10 -20.26 7.84 18.93
C GLU A 10 -20.73 6.89 17.83
N ARG A 11 -21.14 7.42 16.67
CA ARG A 11 -21.54 6.62 15.51
C ARG A 11 -20.39 5.83 14.90
N VAL A 12 -19.15 6.32 15.00
CA VAL A 12 -17.97 5.56 14.56
C VAL A 12 -17.85 4.29 15.42
N ARG A 13 -17.99 4.43 16.73
CA ARG A 13 -18.03 3.28 17.66
C ARG A 13 -19.16 2.33 17.32
N ASP A 14 -20.38 2.84 17.14
CA ASP A 14 -21.56 2.03 16.83
C ASP A 14 -21.38 1.18 15.55
N VAL A 15 -20.74 1.78 14.53
CA VAL A 15 -20.40 1.08 13.28
C VAL A 15 -19.43 -0.06 13.58
N LEU A 16 -18.31 0.18 14.26
CA LEU A 16 -17.34 -0.86 14.58
C LEU A 16 -17.96 -1.99 15.42
N ASP A 17 -18.69 -1.61 16.48
CA ASP A 17 -19.42 -2.55 17.33
C ASP A 17 -20.42 -3.40 16.55
N GLY A 18 -21.11 -2.82 15.58
CA GLY A 18 -22.04 -3.53 14.70
C GLY A 18 -21.36 -4.63 13.91
N TYR A 19 -20.19 -4.36 13.33
CA TYR A 19 -19.41 -5.35 12.57
C TYR A 19 -18.86 -6.48 13.45
N VAL A 20 -18.40 -6.14 14.66
CA VAL A 20 -17.94 -7.15 15.65
C VAL A 20 -19.11 -8.02 16.14
N LYS A 21 -20.27 -7.42 16.49
CA LYS A 21 -21.44 -8.15 16.96
C LYS A 21 -22.02 -9.12 15.92
N ARG A 22 -21.89 -8.78 14.62
CA ARG A 22 -22.31 -9.69 13.52
C ARG A 22 -21.24 -10.76 13.20
N GLY A 23 -20.07 -10.72 13.84
CA GLY A 23 -18.96 -11.65 13.60
C GLY A 23 -18.26 -11.45 12.25
N GLU A 24 -18.43 -10.27 11.62
CA GLU A 24 -17.80 -9.96 10.34
C GLU A 24 -16.29 -9.66 10.52
N VAL A 25 -15.91 -9.05 11.64
CA VAL A 25 -14.53 -8.86 12.09
C VAL A 25 -14.42 -9.20 13.58
N PRO A 26 -13.32 -9.85 14.05
CA PRO A 26 -13.14 -10.13 15.48
C PRO A 26 -12.89 -8.85 16.29
N GLY A 27 -12.26 -7.86 15.68
CA GLY A 27 -11.97 -6.56 16.25
C GLY A 27 -11.58 -5.55 15.18
N ALA A 28 -11.77 -4.28 15.50
CA ALA A 28 -11.36 -3.17 14.67
C ALA A 28 -11.02 -1.96 15.53
N ILE A 29 -10.04 -1.18 15.09
CA ILE A 29 -9.66 0.09 15.73
C ILE A 29 -9.59 1.18 14.66
N ALA A 30 -10.18 2.33 14.96
CA ALA A 30 -10.22 3.48 14.07
C ALA A 30 -9.61 4.71 14.74
N LEU A 31 -8.94 5.55 13.96
CA LEU A 31 -8.41 6.84 14.37
C LEU A 31 -8.88 7.90 13.40
N LEU A 32 -9.39 8.99 13.95
CA LEU A 32 -9.69 10.24 13.25
C LEU A 32 -8.83 11.35 13.86
N SER A 33 -8.19 12.16 13.02
CA SER A 33 -7.47 13.35 13.48
C SER A 33 -7.81 14.52 12.59
N ARG A 34 -8.21 15.67 13.20
CA ARG A 34 -8.57 16.90 12.49
C ARG A 34 -8.24 18.11 13.37
N GLY A 35 -7.61 19.14 12.80
CA GLY A 35 -7.35 20.39 13.51
C GLY A 35 -6.51 20.22 14.78
N GLY A 36 -5.67 19.20 14.86
CA GLY A 36 -4.87 18.86 16.04
C GLY A 36 -5.60 18.02 17.09
N GLU A 37 -6.90 17.76 16.94
CA GLU A 37 -7.69 16.84 17.78
C GLU A 37 -7.57 15.42 17.21
N THR A 38 -7.29 14.44 18.08
CA THR A 38 -7.23 13.02 17.68
C THR A 38 -8.22 12.21 18.51
N HIS A 39 -8.99 11.37 17.82
CA HIS A 39 -9.99 10.52 18.41
C HIS A 39 -9.77 9.07 17.99
N VAL A 40 -9.83 8.14 18.95
CA VAL A 40 -9.62 6.69 18.72
C VAL A 40 -10.82 5.93 19.25
N GLU A 41 -11.42 5.13 18.40
CA GLU A 41 -12.50 4.20 18.74
C GLU A 41 -12.11 2.77 18.41
N LYS A 42 -12.55 1.83 19.25
CA LYS A 42 -12.28 0.40 19.04
C LYS A 42 -13.48 -0.46 19.38
N ALA A 43 -13.55 -1.62 18.74
CA ALA A 43 -14.52 -2.68 19.06
C ALA A 43 -13.85 -4.04 18.99
N GLY A 44 -14.32 -4.99 19.81
CA GLY A 44 -13.74 -6.33 19.92
C GLY A 44 -12.40 -6.36 20.63
N ASP A 45 -11.64 -7.43 20.40
CA ASP A 45 -10.40 -7.72 21.13
C ASP A 45 -9.17 -7.10 20.44
N VAL A 46 -9.13 -5.77 20.44
CA VAL A 46 -8.01 -4.96 19.94
C VAL A 46 -7.78 -3.77 20.85
N TRP A 47 -6.53 -3.28 20.88
CA TRP A 47 -6.06 -2.18 21.73
C TRP A 47 -5.26 -1.17 20.93
N PRO A 48 -5.00 0.04 21.43
CA PRO A 48 -4.21 1.05 20.70
C PRO A 48 -2.79 0.59 20.32
N ASP A 49 -2.22 -0.31 21.10
CA ASP A 49 -0.91 -0.92 20.87
C ASP A 49 -0.95 -2.26 20.13
N THR A 50 -2.12 -2.70 19.69
CA THR A 50 -2.27 -3.89 18.85
C THR A 50 -1.55 -3.70 17.52
N ILE A 51 -0.76 -4.71 17.14
CA ILE A 51 0.01 -4.72 15.88
C ILE A 51 -0.82 -5.42 14.81
N PHE A 52 -0.92 -4.79 13.64
CA PHE A 52 -1.64 -5.31 12.48
C PHE A 52 -0.71 -5.47 11.29
N ARG A 53 -0.99 -6.47 10.43
CA ARG A 53 -0.36 -6.58 9.11
C ARG A 53 -0.99 -5.54 8.20
N ILE A 54 -0.26 -4.46 7.90
CA ILE A 54 -0.83 -3.34 7.15
C ILE A 54 -0.84 -3.55 5.64
N SER A 55 -0.24 -4.64 5.17
CA SER A 55 -0.27 -5.05 3.76
C SER A 55 0.06 -3.87 2.83
N SER A 56 -0.78 -3.58 1.85
CA SER A 56 -0.53 -2.56 0.82
C SER A 56 -0.42 -1.12 1.34
N MET A 57 -0.74 -0.84 2.61
CA MET A 57 -0.37 0.42 3.24
C MET A 57 1.16 0.57 3.45
N THR A 58 1.96 -0.47 3.16
CA THR A 58 3.42 -0.42 3.01
C THR A 58 3.86 0.45 1.82
N LYS A 59 3.11 0.43 0.70
CA LYS A 59 3.48 1.11 -0.55
C LYS A 59 3.75 2.61 -0.40
N PRO A 60 2.92 3.39 0.31
CA PRO A 60 3.20 4.81 0.60
C PRO A 60 4.51 5.02 1.37
N VAL A 61 4.81 4.15 2.34
CA VAL A 61 6.04 4.22 3.12
C VAL A 61 7.27 3.97 2.23
N THR A 62 7.19 2.97 1.34
CA THR A 62 8.22 2.69 0.34
C THR A 62 8.41 3.86 -0.64
N ALA A 63 7.32 4.48 -1.09
CA ALA A 63 7.39 5.64 -1.98
C ALA A 63 8.03 6.86 -1.30
N VAL A 64 7.74 7.11 -0.02
CA VAL A 64 8.40 8.15 0.78
C VAL A 64 9.91 7.89 0.87
N ALA A 65 10.32 6.64 1.09
CA ALA A 65 11.74 6.27 1.13
C ALA A 65 12.46 6.53 -0.21
N ALA A 66 11.82 6.21 -1.33
CA ALA A 66 12.36 6.53 -2.65
C ALA A 66 12.45 8.05 -2.89
N MET A 67 11.44 8.81 -2.46
CA MET A 67 11.47 10.28 -2.57
C MET A 67 12.56 10.92 -1.71
N ILE A 68 12.96 10.33 -0.58
CA ILE A 68 14.14 10.77 0.19
C ILE A 68 15.40 10.69 -0.69
N LEU A 69 15.60 9.56 -1.39
CA LEU A 69 16.75 9.40 -2.30
C LEU A 69 16.69 10.36 -3.51
N VAL A 70 15.50 10.73 -3.94
CA VAL A 70 15.31 11.75 -4.98
C VAL A 70 15.71 13.14 -4.43
N GLU A 71 15.30 13.50 -3.22
CA GLU A 71 15.70 14.77 -2.58
C GLU A 71 17.19 14.81 -2.22
N ASP A 72 17.78 13.65 -1.87
CA ASP A 72 19.22 13.51 -1.64
C ASP A 72 20.04 13.52 -2.95
N CYS A 73 19.39 13.67 -4.11
CA CYS A 73 20.01 13.67 -5.46
C CYS A 73 20.74 12.35 -5.81
N VAL A 74 20.42 11.24 -5.13
CA VAL A 74 20.92 9.89 -5.44
C VAL A 74 20.15 9.30 -6.62
N LEU A 75 18.83 9.53 -6.67
CA LEU A 75 17.95 9.10 -7.76
C LEU A 75 17.33 10.33 -8.45
N ARG A 76 16.98 10.18 -9.72
CA ARG A 76 16.09 11.10 -10.43
C ARG A 76 14.91 10.33 -11.00
N LEU A 77 13.73 10.94 -11.03
CA LEU A 77 12.50 10.26 -11.45
C LEU A 77 12.57 9.74 -12.89
N GLU A 78 13.27 10.44 -13.77
CA GLU A 78 13.38 10.08 -15.20
C GLU A 78 14.61 9.20 -15.52
N ASP A 79 15.48 8.93 -14.54
CA ASP A 79 16.64 8.07 -14.76
C ASP A 79 16.18 6.62 -14.99
N PRO A 80 16.79 5.89 -15.96
CA PRO A 80 16.65 4.47 -16.07
C PRO A 80 17.04 3.76 -14.79
N VAL A 81 16.32 2.69 -14.45
CA VAL A 81 16.63 1.89 -13.24
C VAL A 81 17.79 0.92 -13.44
N ASP A 82 18.28 0.79 -14.66
CA ASP A 82 19.26 -0.22 -15.11
C ASP A 82 20.59 -0.15 -14.34
N GLU A 83 20.96 1.05 -13.87
CA GLU A 83 22.19 1.24 -13.07
C GLU A 83 22.16 0.43 -11.76
N TYR A 84 21.01 0.43 -11.09
CA TYR A 84 20.82 -0.26 -9.81
C TYR A 84 20.11 -1.62 -9.97
N LEU A 85 19.33 -1.79 -11.03
CA LEU A 85 18.56 -3.00 -11.35
C LEU A 85 18.92 -3.52 -12.74
N PRO A 86 20.19 -4.01 -12.95
CA PRO A 86 20.64 -4.45 -14.26
C PRO A 86 19.83 -5.63 -14.82
N GLU A 87 19.14 -6.40 -13.96
CA GLU A 87 18.21 -7.46 -14.36
C GLU A 87 17.00 -6.92 -15.15
N LEU A 88 16.73 -5.61 -15.06
CA LEU A 88 15.67 -4.95 -15.80
C LEU A 88 16.15 -4.25 -17.07
N SER A 89 17.41 -4.40 -17.44
CA SER A 89 17.93 -3.87 -18.72
C SER A 89 17.42 -4.69 -19.92
N SER A 90 17.33 -4.06 -21.08
CA SER A 90 17.02 -4.74 -22.37
C SER A 90 15.79 -5.65 -22.32
N ARG A 91 14.69 -5.17 -21.72
CA ARG A 91 13.49 -5.96 -21.47
C ARG A 91 12.77 -6.39 -22.75
N GLN A 92 12.12 -7.56 -22.67
CA GLN A 92 11.15 -8.04 -23.64
C GLN A 92 9.73 -7.82 -23.10
N VAL A 93 8.76 -7.57 -23.97
CA VAL A 93 7.36 -7.29 -23.68
C VAL A 93 6.50 -8.30 -24.39
N LEU A 94 5.49 -8.87 -23.74
CA LEU A 94 4.55 -9.80 -24.34
C LEU A 94 3.84 -9.17 -25.54
N THR A 95 3.64 -9.93 -26.61
CA THR A 95 2.87 -9.48 -27.79
C THR A 95 1.38 -9.30 -27.47
N ARG A 96 0.86 -10.08 -26.51
CA ARG A 96 -0.50 -10.00 -25.97
C ARG A 96 -0.54 -10.67 -24.58
N LEU A 97 -1.55 -10.35 -23.79
CA LEU A 97 -1.66 -10.76 -22.37
C LEU A 97 -1.69 -12.29 -22.18
N ASP A 98 -2.35 -13.02 -23.05
CA ASP A 98 -2.50 -14.48 -23.01
C ASP A 98 -1.41 -15.23 -23.83
N ALA A 99 -0.38 -14.51 -24.27
CA ALA A 99 0.72 -15.10 -25.03
C ALA A 99 1.57 -16.05 -24.17
N PRO A 100 2.20 -17.08 -24.76
CA PRO A 100 3.30 -17.77 -24.12
C PRO A 100 4.43 -16.80 -23.73
N LEU A 101 5.12 -17.05 -22.61
CA LEU A 101 6.15 -16.12 -22.08
C LEU A 101 7.26 -15.79 -23.06
N GLY A 102 7.52 -16.66 -24.05
CA GLY A 102 8.54 -16.44 -25.09
C GLY A 102 8.05 -15.67 -26.32
N ASP A 103 6.73 -15.37 -26.44
CA ASP A 103 6.18 -14.60 -27.56
C ASP A 103 6.24 -13.10 -27.24
N THR A 104 7.37 -12.47 -27.58
CA THR A 104 7.72 -11.14 -27.12
C THR A 104 8.26 -10.25 -28.21
N VAL A 105 8.22 -8.94 -27.95
CA VAL A 105 8.90 -7.89 -28.71
C VAL A 105 9.79 -7.06 -27.76
N PRO A 106 10.83 -6.37 -28.25
CA PRO A 106 11.66 -5.51 -27.41
C PRO A 106 10.86 -4.39 -26.74
N ALA A 107 11.26 -4.03 -25.51
CA ALA A 107 10.78 -2.80 -24.89
C ALA A 107 11.24 -1.58 -25.70
N GLN A 108 10.35 -0.60 -25.86
CA GLN A 108 10.62 0.62 -26.65
C GLN A 108 11.52 1.62 -25.92
N ARG A 109 11.59 1.54 -24.61
CA ARG A 109 12.46 2.35 -23.74
C ARG A 109 12.82 1.63 -22.44
N PRO A 110 13.84 2.06 -21.74
CA PRO A 110 14.10 1.58 -20.36
C PRO A 110 12.95 1.90 -19.40
N ILE A 111 12.89 1.14 -18.31
CA ILE A 111 12.04 1.45 -17.15
C ILE A 111 12.71 2.58 -16.37
N THR A 112 11.93 3.58 -15.93
CA THR A 112 12.42 4.69 -15.12
C THR A 112 12.02 4.54 -13.64
N VAL A 113 12.66 5.30 -12.75
CA VAL A 113 12.26 5.39 -11.34
C VAL A 113 10.80 5.83 -11.22
N ARG A 114 10.35 6.79 -12.06
CA ARG A 114 8.95 7.22 -12.12
C ARG A 114 8.03 6.06 -12.46
N ASP A 115 8.38 5.21 -13.41
CA ASP A 115 7.55 4.05 -13.78
C ASP A 115 7.34 3.08 -12.61
N LEU A 116 8.35 2.86 -11.77
CA LEU A 116 8.20 2.05 -10.56
C LEU A 116 7.23 2.72 -9.57
N MET A 117 7.40 4.02 -9.34
CA MET A 117 6.60 4.77 -8.35
C MET A 117 5.14 4.96 -8.78
N THR A 118 4.88 5.06 -10.09
CA THR A 118 3.53 5.20 -10.67
C THR A 118 2.89 3.89 -11.08
N PHE A 119 3.60 2.77 -10.91
CA PHE A 119 3.14 1.42 -11.31
C PHE A 119 2.93 1.28 -12.83
N THR A 120 3.73 1.99 -13.62
CA THR A 120 3.72 1.90 -15.08
C THR A 120 4.95 1.20 -15.65
N CYS A 121 5.67 0.44 -14.82
CA CYS A 121 6.92 -0.25 -15.23
C CYS A 121 6.70 -1.44 -16.18
N GLY A 122 5.46 -1.84 -16.44
CA GLY A 122 5.13 -2.98 -17.29
C GLY A 122 5.09 -4.32 -16.56
N LEU A 123 5.32 -4.37 -15.24
CA LEU A 123 5.18 -5.56 -14.38
C LEU A 123 4.15 -5.32 -13.28
N GLY A 124 3.37 -6.34 -12.98
CA GLY A 124 2.31 -6.30 -11.97
C GLY A 124 1.03 -6.93 -12.47
N PHE A 125 -0.09 -6.65 -11.80
CA PHE A 125 -1.40 -7.15 -12.21
C PHE A 125 -2.41 -6.02 -12.43
N GLY A 126 -3.35 -6.30 -13.33
CA GLY A 126 -4.40 -5.38 -13.71
C GLY A 126 -5.61 -6.08 -14.31
N GLN A 127 -6.45 -5.30 -14.95
CA GLN A 127 -7.67 -5.79 -15.58
C GLN A 127 -7.36 -6.89 -16.63
N GLY A 128 -8.18 -7.94 -16.64
CA GLY A 128 -8.07 -9.06 -17.57
C GLY A 128 -7.03 -10.11 -17.21
N MET A 129 -6.27 -9.92 -16.11
CA MET A 129 -5.23 -10.85 -15.69
C MET A 129 -5.75 -11.97 -14.75
N TRP A 130 -6.98 -11.83 -14.26
CA TRP A 130 -7.60 -12.81 -13.37
C TRP A 130 -8.36 -13.87 -14.17
N GLY A 131 -8.04 -15.15 -13.93
CA GLY A 131 -8.68 -16.27 -14.61
C GLY A 131 -8.25 -17.61 -14.04
N PRO A 132 -8.71 -18.72 -14.62
CA PRO A 132 -8.25 -20.05 -14.25
C PRO A 132 -6.72 -20.19 -14.44
N PRO A 133 -6.04 -21.03 -13.65
CA PRO A 133 -4.62 -21.32 -13.85
C PRO A 133 -4.33 -21.71 -15.31
N GLY A 134 -3.26 -21.16 -15.89
CA GLY A 134 -2.85 -21.37 -17.28
C GLY A 134 -3.52 -20.46 -18.31
N SER A 135 -4.57 -19.70 -17.95
CA SER A 135 -5.23 -18.79 -18.88
C SER A 135 -4.43 -17.51 -19.18
N VAL A 136 -3.59 -17.09 -18.23
CA VAL A 136 -2.69 -15.93 -18.34
C VAL A 136 -1.32 -16.33 -17.81
N PRO A 137 -0.42 -16.87 -18.67
CA PRO A 137 0.85 -17.49 -18.22
C PRO A 137 1.75 -16.57 -17.39
N ILE A 138 1.77 -15.27 -17.69
CA ILE A 138 2.56 -14.30 -16.92
C ILE A 138 2.00 -14.14 -15.49
N MET A 139 0.69 -14.26 -15.29
CA MET A 139 0.07 -14.17 -13.95
C MET A 139 0.45 -15.36 -13.08
N ASP A 140 0.49 -16.56 -13.66
CA ASP A 140 0.97 -17.77 -12.97
C ASP A 140 2.43 -17.62 -12.55
N ALA A 141 3.28 -17.10 -13.46
CA ALA A 141 4.69 -16.85 -13.19
C ALA A 141 4.90 -15.80 -12.09
N LEU A 142 4.16 -14.67 -12.11
CA LEU A 142 4.21 -13.66 -11.05
C LEU A 142 3.74 -14.23 -9.71
N THR A 143 2.68 -15.05 -9.71
CA THR A 143 2.17 -15.70 -8.50
C THR A 143 3.20 -16.67 -7.90
N ALA A 144 3.94 -17.40 -8.75
CA ALA A 144 5.04 -18.28 -8.31
C ALA A 144 6.18 -17.50 -7.62
N LEU A 145 6.36 -16.21 -7.96
CA LEU A 145 7.30 -15.30 -7.31
C LEU A 145 6.69 -14.55 -6.10
N ALA A 146 5.61 -15.10 -5.54
CA ALA A 146 4.88 -14.55 -4.39
C ALA A 146 4.31 -13.14 -4.63
N GLN A 147 4.07 -12.77 -5.88
CA GLN A 147 3.34 -11.56 -6.20
C GLN A 147 1.84 -11.79 -5.97
N GLY A 148 1.24 -11.03 -5.03
CA GLY A 148 -0.16 -11.21 -4.64
C GLY A 148 -0.39 -10.90 -3.16
N MET A 149 -1.05 -11.82 -2.46
CA MET A 149 -1.27 -11.69 -1.02
C MET A 149 0.06 -11.77 -0.27
N PRO A 150 0.37 -10.84 0.66
CA PRO A 150 1.65 -10.82 1.36
C PRO A 150 1.93 -12.12 2.11
N ALA A 151 3.06 -12.75 1.82
CA ALA A 151 3.50 -14.01 2.42
C ALA A 151 5.03 -13.95 2.64
N PRO A 152 5.51 -13.29 3.72
CA PRO A 152 6.93 -12.97 3.92
C PRO A 152 7.87 -14.17 3.92
N ALA A 153 7.37 -15.36 4.27
CA ALA A 153 8.17 -16.59 4.28
C ALA A 153 8.42 -17.20 2.88
N LYS A 154 7.76 -16.71 1.83
CA LYS A 154 7.81 -17.34 0.50
C LYS A 154 8.89 -16.79 -0.43
N PRO A 155 9.08 -15.46 -0.58
CA PRO A 155 10.03 -14.94 -1.54
C PRO A 155 11.46 -15.31 -1.15
N PRO A 156 12.34 -15.61 -2.14
CA PRO A 156 13.76 -15.74 -1.88
C PRO A 156 14.38 -14.38 -1.55
N ALA A 157 15.67 -14.37 -1.17
CA ALA A 157 16.42 -13.13 -0.94
C ALA A 157 16.39 -12.19 -2.18
N PRO A 158 16.56 -10.86 -2.00
CA PRO A 158 16.33 -9.87 -3.05
C PRO A 158 17.06 -10.11 -4.36
N ASP A 159 18.33 -10.53 -4.34
CA ASP A 159 19.10 -10.76 -5.56
C ASP A 159 18.58 -11.97 -6.35
N GLU A 160 18.19 -13.05 -5.68
CA GLU A 160 17.57 -14.19 -6.33
C GLU A 160 16.17 -13.88 -6.85
N TRP A 161 15.38 -13.11 -6.10
CA TRP A 161 14.09 -12.64 -6.56
C TRP A 161 14.24 -11.74 -7.80
N MET A 162 15.21 -10.82 -7.79
CA MET A 162 15.51 -9.96 -8.95
C MET A 162 15.95 -10.75 -10.18
N ARG A 163 16.76 -11.77 -10.00
CA ARG A 163 17.14 -12.66 -11.09
C ARG A 163 15.92 -13.33 -11.72
N GLN A 164 15.02 -13.87 -10.89
CA GLN A 164 13.81 -14.56 -11.36
C GLN A 164 12.82 -13.61 -12.03
N ILE A 165 12.56 -12.43 -11.46
CA ILE A 165 11.66 -11.43 -12.07
C ILE A 165 12.27 -10.88 -13.36
N GLY A 166 13.59 -10.79 -13.44
CA GLY A 166 14.35 -10.40 -14.62
C GLY A 166 14.20 -11.34 -15.80
N GLU A 167 13.92 -12.61 -15.59
CA GLU A 167 13.67 -13.61 -16.64
C GLU A 167 12.26 -13.53 -17.24
N LEU A 168 11.31 -12.88 -16.55
CA LEU A 168 9.94 -12.75 -17.05
C LEU A 168 9.83 -11.59 -18.04
N PRO A 169 9.03 -11.70 -19.11
CA PRO A 169 8.73 -10.55 -19.97
C PRO A 169 7.87 -9.52 -19.21
N LEU A 170 7.94 -8.27 -19.63
CA LEU A 170 6.98 -7.26 -19.23
C LEU A 170 5.59 -7.60 -19.82
N VAL A 171 4.53 -7.27 -19.10
CA VAL A 171 3.14 -7.46 -19.58
C VAL A 171 2.80 -6.44 -20.65
N TYR A 172 3.21 -5.18 -20.45
CA TYR A 172 3.01 -4.05 -21.37
C TYR A 172 4.28 -3.20 -21.46
N GLN A 173 4.33 -2.31 -22.44
CA GLN A 173 5.45 -1.37 -22.59
C GLN A 173 5.57 -0.47 -21.36
N PRO A 174 6.81 -0.13 -20.93
CA PRO A 174 7.02 0.85 -19.87
C PRO A 174 6.30 2.17 -20.17
N GLY A 175 5.49 2.63 -19.22
CA GLY A 175 4.67 3.84 -19.34
C GLY A 175 3.31 3.64 -20.04
N GLU A 176 2.97 2.45 -20.51
CA GLU A 176 1.72 2.22 -21.23
C GLU A 176 0.51 2.12 -20.30
N ARG A 177 0.63 1.31 -19.25
CA ARG A 177 -0.50 0.99 -18.34
C ARG A 177 -0.05 0.95 -16.88
N TRP A 178 -0.98 1.26 -16.01
CA TRP A 178 -0.85 1.01 -14.58
C TRP A 178 -1.08 -0.48 -14.28
N LEU A 179 -0.11 -1.10 -13.62
CA LEU A 179 -0.14 -2.49 -13.16
C LEU A 179 0.23 -2.54 -11.68
N TYR A 180 -0.67 -3.08 -10.88
CA TYR A 180 -0.58 -3.07 -9.43
C TYR A 180 0.54 -3.96 -8.88
N ASN A 181 1.09 -3.55 -7.75
CA ASN A 181 1.94 -4.27 -6.81
C ASN A 181 3.43 -4.32 -7.11
N THR A 182 3.89 -4.99 -8.18
CA THR A 182 5.29 -5.36 -8.40
C THR A 182 6.26 -4.16 -8.40
N GLY A 183 5.79 -3.00 -8.87
CA GLY A 183 6.60 -1.77 -8.85
C GLY A 183 7.11 -1.39 -7.47
N SER A 184 6.35 -1.64 -6.39
CA SER A 184 6.80 -1.33 -5.02
C SER A 184 7.85 -2.32 -4.49
N ASP A 185 7.78 -3.59 -4.87
CA ASP A 185 8.82 -4.56 -4.51
C ASP A 185 10.14 -4.24 -5.23
N LEU A 186 10.08 -3.93 -6.53
CA LEU A 186 11.22 -3.45 -7.30
C LEU A 186 11.81 -2.17 -6.70
N LEU A 187 10.93 -1.26 -6.24
CA LEU A 187 11.34 -0.01 -5.59
C LEU A 187 12.07 -0.26 -4.27
N GLY A 188 11.64 -1.26 -3.47
CA GLY A 188 12.36 -1.69 -2.26
C GLY A 188 13.78 -2.14 -2.54
N VAL A 189 13.99 -2.95 -3.59
CA VAL A 189 15.32 -3.39 -4.02
C VAL A 189 16.13 -2.22 -4.58
N LEU A 190 15.51 -1.33 -5.36
CA LEU A 190 16.15 -0.11 -5.88
C LEU A 190 16.68 0.76 -4.74
N ILE A 191 15.85 1.02 -3.70
CA ILE A 191 16.23 1.79 -2.52
C ILE A 191 17.44 1.17 -1.83
N SER A 192 17.41 -0.17 -1.63
CA SER A 192 18.52 -0.88 -0.99
C SER A 192 19.82 -0.71 -1.75
N ARG A 193 19.81 -0.92 -3.06
CA ARG A 193 21.02 -0.85 -3.90
C ARG A 193 21.51 0.58 -4.08
N ALA A 194 20.61 1.55 -4.26
CA ALA A 194 20.97 2.96 -4.44
C ALA A 194 21.50 3.61 -3.15
N SER A 195 20.99 3.19 -1.99
CA SER A 195 21.48 3.69 -0.68
C SER A 195 22.71 2.94 -0.16
N GLY A 196 22.97 1.73 -0.66
CA GLY A 196 24.00 0.83 -0.12
C GLY A 196 23.64 0.23 1.25
N GLN A 197 22.37 0.32 1.67
CA GLN A 197 21.84 -0.20 2.94
C GLN A 197 20.80 -1.28 2.69
N HIS A 198 20.55 -2.18 3.65
CA HIS A 198 19.36 -3.02 3.59
C HIS A 198 18.09 -2.16 3.60
N PHE A 199 17.08 -2.53 2.83
CA PHE A 199 15.85 -1.75 2.71
C PHE A 199 15.16 -1.50 4.07
N GLU A 200 15.12 -2.51 4.95
CA GLU A 200 14.59 -2.37 6.30
C GLU A 200 15.38 -1.35 7.14
N ASP A 201 16.70 -1.39 7.07
CA ASP A 201 17.57 -0.46 7.80
C ASP A 201 17.39 0.98 7.31
N PHE A 202 17.31 1.18 5.99
CA PHE A 202 17.03 2.47 5.39
C PHE A 202 15.67 3.02 5.85
N LEU A 203 14.61 2.22 5.80
CA LEU A 203 13.29 2.63 6.29
C LEU A 203 13.34 3.00 7.78
N ARG A 204 13.95 2.15 8.61
CA ARG A 204 14.07 2.39 10.04
C ARG A 204 14.80 3.71 10.34
N GLU A 205 15.94 3.94 9.69
CA GLU A 205 16.76 5.13 9.94
C GLU A 205 16.12 6.40 9.41
N ARG A 206 15.60 6.39 8.17
CA ARG A 206 15.20 7.60 7.46
C ARG A 206 13.71 7.96 7.62
N VAL A 207 12.87 6.99 8.04
CA VAL A 207 11.42 7.21 8.13
C VAL A 207 10.89 6.83 9.52
N LEU A 208 11.07 5.57 9.95
CA LEU A 208 10.36 5.04 11.10
C LEU A 208 10.85 5.64 12.42
N THR A 209 12.15 5.61 12.68
CA THR A 209 12.74 6.16 13.91
C THR A 209 12.51 7.67 14.03
N PRO A 210 12.73 8.51 12.99
CA PRO A 210 12.45 9.93 13.08
C PRO A 210 10.97 10.26 13.36
N LEU A 211 10.03 9.42 12.91
CA LEU A 211 8.59 9.59 13.19
C LEU A 211 8.14 8.95 14.51
N GLY A 212 9.02 8.22 15.20
CA GLY A 212 8.69 7.48 16.44
C GLY A 212 7.82 6.24 16.19
N MET A 213 7.88 5.63 15.00
CA MET A 213 7.12 4.44 14.61
C MET A 213 7.82 3.16 15.09
N ALA A 214 7.84 2.95 16.40
CA ALA A 214 8.65 1.92 17.05
C ALA A 214 8.13 0.49 16.82
N ASP A 215 6.84 0.33 16.56
CA ASP A 215 6.17 -0.95 16.33
C ASP A 215 5.93 -1.24 14.84
N THR A 216 6.56 -0.46 13.96
CA THR A 216 6.46 -0.63 12.50
C THR A 216 7.72 -1.28 11.95
N GLY A 217 7.57 -2.39 11.21
CA GLY A 217 8.69 -3.14 10.65
C GLY A 217 8.23 -4.31 9.79
N PHE A 218 9.18 -5.07 9.26
CA PHE A 218 8.89 -6.27 8.43
C PHE A 218 8.69 -7.54 9.27
N SER A 219 8.92 -7.46 10.56
CA SER A 219 8.66 -8.53 11.54
C SER A 219 8.33 -7.92 12.89
N VAL A 220 7.78 -8.74 13.78
CA VAL A 220 7.46 -8.37 15.17
C VAL A 220 8.48 -9.01 16.10
N PRO A 221 9.19 -8.24 16.94
CA PRO A 221 10.10 -8.79 17.95
C PRO A 221 9.40 -9.77 18.88
N ALA A 222 10.14 -10.79 19.36
CA ALA A 222 9.58 -11.88 20.18
C ALA A 222 8.80 -11.39 21.42
N GLU A 223 9.28 -10.32 22.07
CA GLU A 223 8.64 -9.69 23.21
C GLU A 223 7.31 -8.99 22.86
N SER A 224 7.09 -8.66 21.59
CA SER A 224 5.91 -7.94 21.10
C SER A 224 4.94 -8.84 20.33
N VAL A 225 5.28 -10.11 20.05
CA VAL A 225 4.43 -11.06 19.28
C VAL A 225 3.06 -11.22 19.93
N GLY A 226 2.96 -11.15 21.25
CA GLY A 226 1.68 -11.17 21.97
C GLY A 226 0.70 -10.05 21.58
N ARG A 227 1.18 -8.96 20.96
CA ARG A 227 0.38 -7.83 20.47
C ARG A 227 -0.03 -7.97 18.98
N LEU A 228 0.54 -8.93 18.24
CA LEU A 228 0.18 -9.18 16.84
C LEU A 228 -1.14 -9.95 16.77
N THR A 229 -2.09 -9.47 15.98
CA THR A 229 -3.37 -10.17 15.78
C THR A 229 -3.19 -11.40 14.87
N PRO A 230 -3.97 -12.48 15.03
CA PRO A 230 -4.11 -13.46 13.96
C PRO A 230 -4.76 -12.83 12.73
N GLN A 231 -4.29 -13.17 11.54
CA GLN A 231 -4.84 -12.70 10.28
C GLN A 231 -5.89 -13.69 9.75
N LEU A 232 -7.04 -13.18 9.40
CA LEU A 232 -8.17 -13.98 8.91
C LEU A 232 -8.45 -13.69 7.44
N VAL A 233 -8.80 -14.75 6.70
CA VAL A 233 -9.23 -14.67 5.30
C VAL A 233 -10.52 -15.47 5.09
N THR A 234 -11.19 -15.24 3.97
CA THR A 234 -12.25 -16.13 3.48
C THR A 234 -11.64 -17.23 2.64
N ASP A 235 -11.89 -18.47 2.98
CA ASP A 235 -11.68 -19.60 2.08
C ASP A 235 -12.77 -19.57 1.00
N PHE A 236 -12.38 -19.23 -0.23
CA PHE A 236 -13.32 -19.09 -1.34
C PHE A 236 -14.00 -20.40 -1.77
N ALA A 237 -13.41 -21.55 -1.45
CA ALA A 237 -14.02 -22.85 -1.75
C ALA A 237 -15.16 -23.19 -0.82
N THR A 238 -15.06 -22.80 0.46
CA THR A 238 -16.03 -23.13 1.51
C THR A 238 -16.86 -21.94 1.98
N GLY A 239 -16.45 -20.71 1.66
CA GLY A 239 -17.02 -19.47 2.18
C GLY A 239 -16.71 -19.20 3.66
N GLN A 240 -15.94 -20.06 4.31
CA GLN A 240 -15.65 -19.96 5.74
C GLN A 240 -14.51 -18.98 6.02
N THR A 241 -14.51 -18.41 7.23
CA THR A 241 -13.38 -17.65 7.76
C THR A 241 -12.36 -18.60 8.33
N VAL A 242 -11.12 -18.49 7.85
CA VAL A 242 -9.98 -19.30 8.31
C VAL A 242 -8.80 -18.41 8.70
N VAL A 243 -7.92 -18.93 9.54
CA VAL A 243 -6.68 -18.25 9.89
C VAL A 243 -5.70 -18.37 8.71
N TYR A 244 -5.32 -17.23 8.13
CA TYR A 244 -4.29 -17.14 7.10
C TYR A 244 -2.89 -17.20 7.70
N ASP A 245 -2.69 -16.40 8.75
CA ASP A 245 -1.42 -16.31 9.46
C ASP A 245 -1.69 -16.15 10.95
N PRO A 246 -1.25 -17.11 11.80
CA PRO A 246 -1.45 -17.02 13.23
C PRO A 246 -0.60 -15.91 13.84
N GLN A 247 -0.79 -15.65 15.15
CA GLN A 247 -0.03 -14.66 15.91
C GLN A 247 1.48 -14.90 15.83
N GLU A 248 1.91 -16.15 16.03
CA GLU A 248 3.31 -16.59 15.91
C GLU A 248 3.63 -17.11 14.50
N GLY A 249 3.06 -16.46 13.48
CA GLY A 249 3.18 -16.86 12.07
C GLY A 249 4.37 -16.24 11.36
N GLN A 250 4.18 -15.99 10.06
CA GLN A 250 5.26 -15.55 9.17
C GLN A 250 5.90 -14.22 9.58
N TRP A 251 5.16 -13.32 10.23
CA TRP A 251 5.69 -12.03 10.69
C TRP A 251 6.37 -12.08 12.07
N ALA A 252 6.41 -13.24 12.72
CA ALA A 252 7.16 -13.43 13.97
C ALA A 252 8.68 -13.60 13.75
N ALA A 253 9.13 -13.61 12.49
CA ALA A 253 10.54 -13.69 12.13
C ALA A 253 10.87 -12.73 10.97
N PRO A 254 12.11 -12.22 10.90
CA PRO A 254 12.55 -11.37 9.77
C PRO A 254 12.41 -12.12 8.44
N PRO A 255 11.81 -11.52 7.40
CA PRO A 255 11.70 -12.14 6.09
C PRO A 255 13.05 -12.13 5.35
N ALA A 256 13.27 -13.09 4.45
CA ALA A 256 14.40 -13.04 3.53
C ALA A 256 14.26 -11.89 2.52
N PHE A 257 13.02 -11.52 2.17
CA PHE A 257 12.69 -10.43 1.26
C PHE A 257 11.76 -9.43 1.97
N PRO A 258 12.26 -8.27 2.41
CA PRO A 258 11.42 -7.20 2.96
C PRO A 258 10.60 -6.56 1.82
N SER A 259 9.33 -6.97 1.68
CA SER A 259 8.47 -6.55 0.58
C SER A 259 8.04 -5.08 0.73
N GLY A 260 8.47 -4.25 -0.22
CA GLY A 260 8.01 -2.84 -0.34
C GLY A 260 6.55 -2.71 -0.75
N ALA A 261 5.94 -3.80 -1.24
CA ALA A 261 4.55 -3.82 -1.65
C ALA A 261 3.56 -4.16 -0.53
N GLY A 262 4.01 -4.89 0.53
CA GLY A 262 3.03 -5.36 1.52
C GLY A 262 3.60 -5.97 2.79
N GLY A 263 4.90 -5.81 3.05
CA GLY A 263 5.58 -6.55 4.12
C GLY A 263 5.42 -6.00 5.53
N LEU A 264 5.06 -4.73 5.69
CA LEU A 264 5.06 -4.08 7.00
C LEU A 264 3.90 -4.52 7.91
N VAL A 265 4.21 -4.57 9.18
CA VAL A 265 3.27 -4.49 10.30
C VAL A 265 3.33 -3.08 10.90
N SER A 266 2.27 -2.66 11.62
CA SER A 266 2.23 -1.37 12.31
C SER A 266 1.13 -1.34 13.36
N THR A 267 1.16 -0.32 14.22
CA THR A 267 0.05 0.07 15.10
C THR A 267 -0.70 1.27 14.53
N ILE A 268 -1.88 1.54 15.09
CA ILE A 268 -2.68 2.70 14.67
C ILE A 268 -1.96 4.02 14.99
N GLY A 269 -1.24 4.07 16.11
CA GLY A 269 -0.47 5.25 16.53
C GLY A 269 0.73 5.53 15.64
N ASP A 270 1.48 4.50 15.29
CA ASP A 270 2.63 4.62 14.39
C ASP A 270 2.18 5.10 13.00
N TYR A 271 1.16 4.45 12.44
CA TYR A 271 0.67 4.85 11.12
C TYR A 271 0.04 6.25 11.13
N ALA A 272 -0.55 6.68 12.26
CA ALA A 272 -1.04 8.05 12.40
C ALA A 272 0.10 9.09 12.36
N ALA A 273 1.29 8.79 12.91
CA ALA A 273 2.44 9.67 12.79
C ALA A 273 2.90 9.82 11.33
N PHE A 274 2.93 8.72 10.56
CA PHE A 274 3.22 8.74 9.12
C PHE A 274 2.16 9.53 8.34
N ALA A 275 0.88 9.30 8.61
CA ALA A 275 -0.23 10.01 7.98
C ALA A 275 -0.17 11.52 8.26
N ALA A 276 0.05 11.89 9.51
CA ALA A 276 0.18 13.29 9.94
C ALA A 276 1.42 13.97 9.31
N MET A 277 2.53 13.26 9.14
CA MET A 277 3.72 13.76 8.44
C MET A 277 3.37 14.15 6.99
N LEU A 278 2.65 13.30 6.26
CA LEU A 278 2.24 13.60 4.90
C LEU A 278 1.22 14.74 4.85
N LEU A 279 0.20 14.75 5.72
CA LEU A 279 -0.79 15.82 5.79
C LEU A 279 -0.12 17.16 6.15
N GLY A 280 0.88 17.13 7.02
CA GLY A 280 1.72 18.29 7.40
C GLY A 280 2.76 18.70 6.35
N GLY A 281 2.64 18.22 5.09
CA GLY A 281 3.55 18.59 4.01
C GLY A 281 4.98 18.10 4.21
N GLY A 282 5.15 16.93 4.78
CA GLY A 282 6.44 16.25 5.00
C GLY A 282 7.07 16.49 6.37
N THR A 283 6.34 17.11 7.29
CA THR A 283 6.84 17.44 8.63
C THR A 283 5.87 16.95 9.71
N TYR A 284 6.39 16.34 10.76
CA TYR A 284 5.63 15.92 11.93
C TYR A 284 6.41 16.22 13.21
N ARG A 285 5.79 16.91 14.19
CA ARG A 285 6.39 17.31 15.48
C ARG A 285 7.79 17.94 15.34
N GLY A 286 7.98 18.77 14.33
CA GLY A 286 9.26 19.45 14.06
C GLY A 286 10.30 18.61 13.32
N VAL A 287 10.03 17.33 13.05
CA VAL A 287 10.89 16.46 12.23
C VAL A 287 10.41 16.52 10.79
N ARG A 288 11.30 16.89 9.88
CA ARG A 288 11.06 16.93 8.44
C ARG A 288 11.60 15.66 7.78
N ILE A 289 10.73 14.91 7.13
CA ILE A 289 11.08 13.71 6.34
C ILE A 289 11.23 14.07 4.85
N LEU A 290 10.30 14.85 4.31
CA LEU A 290 10.29 15.30 2.92
C LEU A 290 10.04 16.81 2.84
N SER A 291 10.33 17.42 1.70
CA SER A 291 9.87 18.75 1.40
C SER A 291 8.37 18.77 1.09
N ARG A 292 7.73 19.91 1.28
CA ARG A 292 6.33 20.13 0.90
C ARG A 292 6.09 19.86 -0.60
N LEU A 293 7.07 20.19 -1.45
CA LEU A 293 6.96 19.95 -2.90
C LEU A 293 7.05 18.47 -3.25
N ALA A 294 7.90 17.69 -2.55
CA ALA A 294 7.97 16.24 -2.72
C ALA A 294 6.65 15.56 -2.30
N VAL A 295 6.07 15.98 -1.17
CA VAL A 295 4.75 15.47 -0.75
C VAL A 295 3.67 15.85 -1.75
N SER A 296 3.64 17.09 -2.23
CA SER A 296 2.66 17.53 -3.24
C SER A 296 2.76 16.70 -4.53
N LEU A 297 3.99 16.38 -4.97
CA LEU A 297 4.20 15.53 -6.14
C LEU A 297 3.75 14.08 -5.88
N LEU A 298 4.10 13.52 -4.71
CA LEU A 298 3.75 12.17 -4.30
C LEU A 298 2.24 11.97 -4.25
N THR A 299 1.49 12.98 -3.79
CA THR A 299 0.04 12.92 -3.54
C THR A 299 -0.80 13.51 -4.66
N SER A 300 -0.22 13.81 -5.82
CA SER A 300 -0.94 14.25 -7.02
C SER A 300 -1.08 13.12 -8.03
N ASP A 301 -2.17 13.16 -8.83
CA ASP A 301 -2.39 12.18 -9.89
C ASP A 301 -1.30 12.28 -10.96
N GLN A 302 -0.53 11.21 -11.14
CA GLN A 302 0.59 11.11 -12.08
C GLN A 302 0.19 10.41 -13.38
N LEU A 303 -1.00 9.79 -13.43
CA LEU A 303 -1.44 9.05 -14.60
C LEU A 303 -2.07 9.98 -15.64
N THR A 304 -1.70 9.78 -16.88
CA THR A 304 -2.36 10.44 -18.02
C THR A 304 -3.77 9.90 -18.23
N ALA A 305 -4.63 10.66 -18.90
CA ALA A 305 -5.97 10.20 -19.27
C ALA A 305 -5.93 8.92 -20.13
N GLY A 306 -4.92 8.80 -21.02
CA GLY A 306 -4.72 7.61 -21.84
C GLY A 306 -4.39 6.37 -21.02
N GLN A 307 -3.49 6.49 -20.04
CA GLN A 307 -3.16 5.40 -19.11
C GLN A 307 -4.39 4.99 -18.29
N LYS A 308 -5.12 5.93 -17.70
CA LYS A 308 -6.34 5.65 -16.91
C LYS A 308 -7.41 4.91 -17.69
N ALA A 309 -7.61 5.26 -18.97
CA ALA A 309 -8.62 4.66 -19.82
C ALA A 309 -8.42 3.14 -20.08
N VAL A 310 -7.17 2.65 -19.95
CA VAL A 310 -6.80 1.25 -20.24
C VAL A 310 -6.29 0.50 -19.00
N SER A 311 -6.39 1.09 -17.81
CA SER A 311 -5.80 0.60 -16.56
C SER A 311 -6.85 0.35 -15.48
N GLY A 312 -6.43 -0.28 -14.39
CA GLY A 312 -7.22 -0.59 -13.20
C GLY A 312 -7.15 -2.07 -12.85
N LEU A 313 -7.68 -2.43 -11.69
CA LEU A 313 -7.98 -3.83 -11.32
C LEU A 313 -9.30 -4.27 -11.95
N ALA A 314 -10.21 -3.29 -12.15
CA ALA A 314 -11.45 -3.44 -12.90
C ALA A 314 -11.71 -2.20 -13.78
N SER A 315 -12.67 -2.33 -14.70
CA SER A 315 -13.11 -1.22 -15.54
C SER A 315 -13.75 -0.13 -14.69
N GLY A 316 -13.38 1.13 -14.92
CA GLY A 316 -13.91 2.30 -14.21
C GLY A 316 -13.19 2.67 -12.92
N ASP A 317 -12.18 1.91 -12.48
CA ASP A 317 -11.42 2.23 -11.25
C ASP A 317 -10.82 3.63 -11.26
N PHE A 318 -10.51 4.17 -12.43
CA PHE A 318 -9.94 5.52 -12.59
C PHE A 318 -10.94 6.59 -13.07
N ASP A 319 -12.25 6.36 -12.98
CA ASP A 319 -13.25 7.36 -13.40
C ASP A 319 -13.29 8.59 -12.47
N ASP A 320 -13.05 8.41 -11.18
CA ASP A 320 -12.99 9.46 -10.16
C ASP A 320 -11.72 9.41 -9.30
N MET A 321 -10.79 8.54 -9.69
CA MET A 321 -9.50 8.35 -9.01
C MET A 321 -8.33 8.53 -9.98
N GLY A 322 -7.17 8.76 -9.42
CA GLY A 322 -5.86 8.74 -10.04
C GLY A 322 -4.88 7.97 -9.18
N TRP A 323 -3.63 7.98 -9.58
CA TRP A 323 -2.53 7.34 -8.87
C TRP A 323 -1.34 8.29 -8.76
N GLY A 324 -0.89 8.53 -7.53
CA GLY A 324 0.32 9.26 -7.22
C GLY A 324 1.54 8.33 -7.13
N PHE A 325 2.47 8.62 -6.25
CA PHE A 325 3.58 7.71 -5.96
C PHE A 325 3.19 6.77 -4.80
N GLY A 326 2.73 5.57 -5.15
CA GLY A 326 2.32 4.55 -4.19
C GLY A 326 1.03 4.83 -3.42
N VAL A 327 0.25 5.83 -3.80
CA VAL A 327 -1.05 6.21 -3.22
C VAL A 327 -2.10 6.41 -4.31
N SER A 328 -3.36 6.10 -3.99
CA SER A 328 -4.50 6.58 -4.78
C SER A 328 -4.76 8.05 -4.49
N VAL A 329 -5.32 8.76 -5.46
CA VAL A 329 -5.71 10.17 -5.35
C VAL A 329 -7.13 10.34 -5.87
N VAL A 330 -8.03 10.88 -5.06
CA VAL A 330 -9.39 11.19 -5.48
C VAL A 330 -9.36 12.42 -6.39
N THR A 331 -9.80 12.28 -7.63
CA THR A 331 -9.80 13.37 -8.62
C THR A 331 -11.14 14.10 -8.66
N ARG A 332 -12.23 13.43 -8.24
CA ARG A 332 -13.57 13.98 -8.21
C ARG A 332 -14.38 13.37 -7.06
N ARG A 333 -15.07 14.20 -6.29
CA ARG A 333 -15.96 13.73 -5.23
C ARG A 333 -17.21 13.07 -5.81
N THR A 334 -17.48 11.82 -5.46
CA THR A 334 -18.62 11.03 -5.92
C THR A 334 -19.44 10.43 -4.79
N SER A 335 -19.00 10.63 -3.53
CA SER A 335 -19.65 10.08 -2.33
C SER A 335 -19.74 11.11 -1.21
N LEU A 336 -20.30 10.72 -0.06
CA LEU A 336 -20.35 11.54 1.16
C LEU A 336 -18.99 11.72 1.82
N TYR A 337 -18.00 10.94 1.44
CA TYR A 337 -16.63 10.97 1.93
C TYR A 337 -15.66 11.27 0.79
N HIS A 338 -14.39 11.53 1.10
CA HIS A 338 -13.29 11.82 0.19
C HIS A 338 -13.52 13.02 -0.73
N SER A 339 -13.03 14.17 -0.32
CA SER A 339 -12.96 15.36 -1.17
C SER A 339 -11.97 15.15 -2.32
N ALA A 340 -12.09 15.92 -3.40
CA ALA A 340 -11.06 15.93 -4.43
C ALA A 340 -9.71 16.33 -3.82
N GLY A 341 -8.65 15.57 -4.11
CA GLY A 341 -7.35 15.71 -3.49
C GLY A 341 -7.12 14.82 -2.26
N THR A 342 -8.14 14.09 -1.77
CA THR A 342 -7.94 13.03 -0.78
C THR A 342 -7.01 11.96 -1.34
N TYR A 343 -6.04 11.53 -0.55
CA TYR A 343 -5.08 10.49 -0.94
C TYR A 343 -4.88 9.46 0.16
N GLY A 344 -4.52 8.25 -0.22
CA GLY A 344 -4.32 7.14 0.70
C GLY A 344 -4.27 5.81 0.01
N TRP A 345 -4.37 4.71 0.76
CA TRP A 345 -4.52 3.38 0.20
C TRP A 345 -5.09 2.38 1.21
N ASN A 346 -5.56 1.26 0.67
CA ASN A 346 -6.12 0.15 1.43
C ASN A 346 -5.11 -1.00 1.53
N GLY A 347 -5.03 -1.64 2.69
CA GLY A 347 -4.32 -2.89 2.88
C GLY A 347 -5.27 -4.08 2.73
N GLY A 348 -4.99 -4.98 1.79
CA GLY A 348 -5.83 -6.14 1.50
C GLY A 348 -6.05 -7.09 2.68
N LEU A 349 -5.25 -6.96 3.74
CA LEU A 349 -5.39 -7.74 4.97
C LEU A 349 -6.34 -7.09 6.01
N GLY A 350 -7.08 -6.05 5.64
CA GLY A 350 -8.14 -5.50 6.51
C GLY A 350 -7.86 -4.11 7.05
N THR A 351 -7.03 -3.34 6.38
CA THR A 351 -6.60 -2.01 6.85
C THR A 351 -6.86 -0.94 5.80
N THR A 352 -7.06 0.32 6.22
CA THR A 352 -7.24 1.47 5.32
C THR A 352 -6.74 2.75 5.96
N TRP A 353 -6.20 3.64 5.14
CA TRP A 353 -5.80 4.98 5.52
C TRP A 353 -6.06 5.96 4.38
N TYR A 354 -6.61 7.11 4.75
CA TYR A 354 -6.73 8.27 3.86
C TYR A 354 -6.49 9.57 4.61
N ASN A 355 -5.81 10.51 3.94
CA ASN A 355 -5.72 11.90 4.32
C ASN A 355 -6.59 12.75 3.38
N ASP A 356 -7.41 13.63 3.94
CA ASP A 356 -8.15 14.65 3.20
C ASP A 356 -7.60 16.04 3.54
N PRO A 357 -6.76 16.63 2.66
CA PRO A 357 -6.19 17.96 2.91
C PRO A 357 -7.23 19.08 2.93
N ALA A 358 -8.36 18.92 2.23
CA ALA A 358 -9.42 19.94 2.21
C ALA A 358 -10.14 20.05 3.56
N GLU A 359 -10.20 18.93 4.31
CA GLU A 359 -10.84 18.85 5.61
C GLU A 359 -9.84 18.83 6.78
N ASP A 360 -8.52 18.89 6.50
CA ASP A 360 -7.46 18.69 7.49
C ASP A 360 -7.67 17.38 8.28
N LEU A 361 -8.02 16.29 7.57
CA LEU A 361 -8.51 15.06 8.17
C LEU A 361 -7.60 13.88 7.86
N VAL A 362 -7.23 13.14 8.92
CA VAL A 362 -6.61 11.80 8.85
C VAL A 362 -7.66 10.77 9.26
N MET A 363 -7.80 9.71 8.47
CA MET A 363 -8.68 8.57 8.74
C MET A 363 -7.90 7.27 8.63
N ILE A 364 -7.88 6.46 9.70
CA ILE A 364 -7.25 5.15 9.72
C ILE A 364 -8.22 4.15 10.34
N LEU A 365 -8.36 2.98 9.71
CA LEU A 365 -9.07 1.83 10.27
C LEU A 365 -8.20 0.60 10.09
N LEU A 366 -7.95 -0.12 11.18
CA LEU A 366 -7.20 -1.38 11.19
C LEU A 366 -8.09 -2.50 11.73
N SER A 367 -8.12 -3.62 11.02
CA SER A 367 -8.74 -4.87 11.44
C SER A 367 -7.91 -6.05 10.95
N GLN A 368 -8.24 -7.26 11.38
CA GLN A 368 -7.53 -8.48 11.01
C GLN A 368 -8.32 -9.37 10.03
N ARG A 369 -9.29 -8.81 9.33
CA ARG A 369 -10.08 -9.53 8.32
C ARG A 369 -9.72 -9.06 6.92
N ALA A 370 -9.13 -9.96 6.11
CA ALA A 370 -8.78 -9.65 4.73
C ALA A 370 -10.02 -9.31 3.87
N GLN A 371 -9.81 -8.45 2.90
CA GLN A 371 -10.78 -8.14 1.87
C GLN A 371 -11.06 -9.37 1.00
N THR A 372 -12.29 -9.51 0.53
CA THR A 372 -12.70 -10.59 -0.36
C THR A 372 -12.71 -10.18 -1.83
N THR A 373 -12.61 -8.88 -2.11
CA THR A 373 -12.57 -8.29 -3.45
C THR A 373 -11.61 -7.11 -3.46
N HIS A 374 -11.29 -6.55 -4.64
CA HIS A 374 -10.51 -5.31 -4.79
C HIS A 374 -11.27 -4.05 -4.35
N LEU A 375 -12.61 -4.14 -4.25
CA LEU A 375 -13.43 -3.01 -3.78
C LEU A 375 -13.36 -2.86 -2.26
N PRO A 376 -13.41 -1.63 -1.75
CA PRO A 376 -13.47 -1.37 -0.31
C PRO A 376 -14.65 -2.11 0.33
N PRO A 377 -14.43 -2.90 1.38
CA PRO A 377 -15.50 -3.62 2.07
C PRO A 377 -16.48 -2.65 2.75
N PRO A 378 -17.72 -3.08 3.07
CA PRO A 378 -18.71 -2.22 3.71
C PRO A 378 -18.22 -1.48 4.95
N ILE A 379 -17.44 -2.14 5.81
CA ILE A 379 -16.89 -1.53 7.03
C ILE A 379 -16.04 -0.26 6.75
N TYR A 380 -15.29 -0.22 5.63
CA TYR A 380 -14.51 0.98 5.28
C TYR A 380 -15.43 2.13 4.84
N ARG A 381 -16.42 1.85 3.99
CA ARG A 381 -17.36 2.86 3.50
C ARG A 381 -18.21 3.43 4.62
N ASP A 382 -18.66 2.60 5.54
CA ASP A 382 -19.43 3.04 6.72
C ASP A 382 -18.55 3.85 7.67
N PHE A 383 -17.30 3.43 7.89
CA PHE A 383 -16.32 4.19 8.66
C PHE A 383 -16.05 5.56 8.03
N TRP A 384 -15.74 5.64 6.73
CA TRP A 384 -15.50 6.91 6.06
C TRP A 384 -16.74 7.81 6.10
N THR A 385 -17.93 7.26 5.89
CA THR A 385 -19.19 8.03 5.96
C THR A 385 -19.38 8.63 7.35
N THR A 386 -19.18 7.86 8.42
CA THR A 386 -19.33 8.34 9.80
C THR A 386 -18.22 9.30 10.21
N ALA A 387 -17.00 9.13 9.68
CA ALA A 387 -15.89 10.05 9.88
C ALA A 387 -16.22 11.47 9.36
N TYR A 388 -16.68 11.58 8.12
CA TYR A 388 -17.08 12.88 7.55
C TYR A 388 -18.33 13.46 8.22
N GLN A 389 -19.27 12.61 8.63
CA GLN A 389 -20.45 13.06 9.37
C GLN A 389 -20.09 13.63 10.75
N ALA A 390 -18.98 13.19 11.35
CA ALA A 390 -18.52 13.65 12.64
C ALA A 390 -17.88 15.05 12.60
N ILE A 391 -17.54 15.57 11.42
CA ILE A 391 -16.98 16.91 11.25
C ILE A 391 -18.00 17.94 11.79
N ASP A 392 -17.53 18.85 12.62
CA ASP A 392 -18.31 19.96 13.18
C ASP A 392 -17.78 21.27 12.60
N ASP A 393 -18.60 21.90 11.73
CA ASP A 393 -18.26 23.14 11.02
C ASP A 393 -18.61 24.38 11.84
#